data_34b729cdc1c695b705f4a6611d6c8e7c
#
_entry.id   34b729cdc1c695b705f4a6611d6c8e7c
#
_cell.length_a   1.000
_cell.length_b   1.000
_cell.length_c   1.000
_cell.angle_alpha   90.00
_cell.angle_beta   90.00
_cell.angle_gamma   90.00
#
_symmetry.space_group_name_H-M   'P 1'
#
loop_
_entity.id
_entity.type
_entity.pdbx_description
1 polymer ?
#
loop_
_entity_poly.entity_id
_entity_poly.type
_entity_poly.pdbx_seq_one_letter_code
_entity_poly.pdbx_strand_id
1 'polypeptide(L)'
;KTYRTRGAELNAWMKKYYDMPGAVRISKIAKIKQATVRKPVVPNIISGGASIETAQSETWTAKKYSGSVDKKITKFKRAIRSGSSKTARLILSDPSFKYKLTESDYGRLAGRLSYLYYTNGEFELAKKWGFVASDANSEYGLWAMGLLYFKEEKFKESTKYFSQILKLEQINNARKTE
;
A
#
# COMPACT_ATOMS: atom_id res chain seq x y z
N LYS A 1 7.80 -29.41 -15.85
CA LYS A 1 9.23 -29.10 -16.12
C LYS A 1 9.46 -27.61 -15.87
N THR A 2 10.34 -27.27 -14.91
CA THR A 2 10.65 -25.86 -14.60
C THR A 2 11.57 -25.32 -15.69
N TYR A 3 11.16 -24.25 -16.36
CA TYR A 3 11.96 -23.58 -17.38
C TYR A 3 13.24 -22.99 -16.76
N ARG A 4 14.39 -23.30 -17.35
CA ARG A 4 15.69 -22.73 -16.95
C ARG A 4 16.18 -21.78 -18.03
N THR A 5 16.14 -20.49 -17.76
CA THR A 5 16.63 -19.42 -18.65
C THR A 5 18.10 -19.67 -19.03
N ARG A 6 18.43 -19.58 -20.32
CA ARG A 6 19.79 -19.72 -20.83
C ARG A 6 20.53 -18.37 -20.88
N GLY A 7 21.87 -18.39 -20.79
CA GLY A 7 22.68 -17.17 -20.86
C GLY A 7 22.49 -16.36 -22.16
N ALA A 8 22.32 -17.06 -23.29
CA ALA A 8 22.04 -16.43 -24.57
C ALA A 8 20.73 -15.64 -24.59
N GLU A 9 19.69 -16.15 -23.93
CA GLU A 9 18.39 -15.48 -23.82
C GLU A 9 18.49 -14.20 -22.96
N LEU A 10 19.24 -14.26 -21.87
CA LEU A 10 19.49 -13.10 -21.01
C LEU A 10 20.28 -12.03 -21.80
N ASN A 11 21.24 -12.44 -22.63
CA ASN A 11 21.99 -11.51 -23.47
C ASN A 11 21.11 -10.88 -24.55
N ALA A 12 20.28 -11.67 -25.23
CA ALA A 12 19.33 -11.18 -26.24
C ALA A 12 18.35 -10.18 -25.63
N TRP A 13 17.82 -10.51 -24.44
CA TRP A 13 16.94 -9.61 -23.71
C TRP A 13 17.64 -8.32 -23.30
N MET A 14 18.84 -8.39 -22.72
CA MET A 14 19.61 -7.22 -22.30
C MET A 14 20.07 -6.33 -23.47
N LYS A 15 20.30 -6.87 -24.65
CA LYS A 15 20.58 -6.06 -25.84
C LYS A 15 19.43 -5.14 -26.20
N LYS A 16 18.19 -5.62 -26.03
CA LYS A 16 16.98 -4.92 -26.42
C LYS A 16 16.38 -4.03 -25.32
N TYR A 17 16.48 -4.46 -24.06
CA TYR A 17 15.74 -3.89 -22.94
C TYR A 17 16.65 -3.47 -21.77
N TYR A 18 17.90 -3.10 -22.04
CA TYR A 18 18.91 -2.75 -21.03
C TYR A 18 18.55 -1.49 -20.21
N ASP A 19 17.63 -0.66 -20.70
CA ASP A 19 17.10 0.57 -20.11
C ASP A 19 15.81 0.37 -19.31
N MET A 20 15.24 -0.82 -19.37
CA MET A 20 13.99 -1.13 -18.64
C MET A 20 14.23 -1.32 -17.13
N PRO A 21 13.23 -1.04 -16.27
CA PRO A 21 13.35 -1.20 -14.81
C PRO A 21 13.81 -2.59 -14.36
N GLY A 22 13.50 -3.64 -15.13
CA GLY A 22 13.92 -5.02 -14.86
C GLY A 22 15.37 -5.34 -15.21
N ALA A 23 16.08 -4.48 -15.97
CA ALA A 23 17.41 -4.76 -16.51
C ALA A 23 18.46 -5.00 -15.43
N VAL A 24 18.39 -4.29 -14.30
CA VAL A 24 19.29 -4.51 -13.16
C VAL A 24 19.14 -5.91 -12.58
N ARG A 25 17.90 -6.41 -12.46
CA ARG A 25 17.62 -7.77 -11.96
C ARG A 25 18.13 -8.84 -12.95
N ILE A 26 17.87 -8.66 -14.23
CA ILE A 26 18.33 -9.56 -15.30
C ILE A 26 19.86 -9.62 -15.36
N SER A 27 20.55 -8.47 -15.23
CA SER A 27 22.01 -8.40 -15.16
C SER A 27 22.58 -9.19 -13.97
N LYS A 28 21.93 -9.13 -12.78
CA LYS A 28 22.33 -9.95 -11.62
C LYS A 28 22.19 -11.45 -11.89
N ILE A 29 21.09 -11.88 -12.52
CA ILE A 29 20.87 -13.26 -12.89
C ILE A 29 21.91 -13.72 -13.92
N ALA A 30 22.24 -12.88 -14.89
CA ALA A 30 23.25 -13.16 -15.89
C ALA A 30 24.64 -13.37 -15.26
N LYS A 31 25.03 -12.55 -14.28
CA LYS A 31 26.29 -12.75 -13.53
C LYS A 31 26.35 -14.10 -12.82
N ILE A 32 25.25 -14.50 -12.15
CA ILE A 32 25.17 -15.81 -11.49
C ILE A 32 25.37 -16.95 -12.51
N LYS A 33 24.90 -16.76 -13.74
CA LYS A 33 25.02 -17.74 -14.84
C LYS A 33 26.29 -17.56 -15.68
N GLN A 34 27.21 -16.70 -15.24
CA GLN A 34 28.45 -16.38 -15.96
C GLN A 34 28.22 -15.90 -17.42
N ALA A 35 27.06 -15.32 -17.68
CA ALA A 35 26.73 -14.79 -19.00
C ALA A 35 27.15 -13.33 -19.11
N THR A 36 27.89 -13.01 -20.19
CA THR A 36 28.24 -11.62 -20.53
C THR A 36 27.03 -10.93 -21.13
N VAL A 37 26.57 -9.87 -20.48
CA VAL A 37 25.41 -9.09 -20.93
C VAL A 37 25.73 -7.59 -20.93
N ARG A 38 25.00 -6.83 -21.74
CA ARG A 38 25.09 -5.36 -21.75
C ARG A 38 24.79 -4.82 -20.34
N LYS A 39 25.56 -3.80 -19.91
CA LYS A 39 25.30 -3.14 -18.63
C LYS A 39 23.91 -2.48 -18.63
N PRO A 40 23.10 -2.65 -17.61
CA PRO A 40 21.82 -1.96 -17.50
C PRO A 40 22.07 -0.45 -17.34
N VAL A 41 21.21 0.35 -17.94
CA VAL A 41 21.09 1.75 -17.53
C VAL A 41 20.37 1.74 -16.20
N VAL A 42 21.07 2.16 -15.16
CA VAL A 42 20.39 2.49 -13.91
C VAL A 42 19.75 3.85 -14.19
N PRO A 43 18.40 3.95 -14.22
CA PRO A 43 17.79 5.26 -14.36
C PRO A 43 18.36 6.11 -13.22
N ASN A 44 18.93 7.28 -13.57
CA ASN A 44 19.13 8.30 -12.57
C ASN A 44 17.75 8.56 -12.00
N ILE A 45 17.50 8.02 -10.82
CA ILE A 45 16.36 8.42 -10.02
C ILE A 45 16.64 9.90 -9.84
N ILE A 46 15.90 10.73 -10.60
CA ILE A 46 15.93 12.16 -10.40
C ILE A 46 15.58 12.30 -8.93
N SER A 47 16.58 12.62 -8.12
CA SER A 47 16.40 12.91 -6.69
C SER A 47 15.63 14.23 -6.61
N GLY A 48 14.35 14.14 -6.77
CA GLY A 48 13.40 15.23 -6.95
C GLY A 48 12.07 14.75 -7.51
N GLY A 49 12.02 13.58 -8.15
CA GLY A 49 10.79 12.80 -8.19
C GLY A 49 10.58 12.33 -6.76
N ALA A 50 9.42 12.62 -6.21
CA ALA A 50 9.02 12.02 -4.95
C ALA A 50 9.52 10.58 -4.98
N SER A 51 10.62 10.28 -4.25
CA SER A 51 10.81 8.94 -3.84
C SER A 51 9.43 8.55 -3.37
N ILE A 52 8.89 7.47 -3.90
CA ILE A 52 8.02 6.67 -3.06
C ILE A 52 9.02 6.23 -1.98
N GLU A 53 9.39 7.18 -1.13
CA GLU A 53 9.82 6.89 0.21
C GLU A 53 8.69 6.01 0.62
N THR A 54 8.97 4.73 0.67
CA THR A 54 8.13 3.68 1.23
C THR A 54 7.30 4.39 2.23
N ALA A 55 6.01 4.70 1.81
CA ALA A 55 5.17 5.70 2.42
C ALA A 55 5.39 5.48 3.88
N GLN A 56 6.08 6.43 4.52
CA GLN A 56 6.78 6.11 5.79
C GLN A 56 5.70 5.50 6.57
N SER A 57 5.79 4.19 6.78
CA SER A 57 4.71 3.42 7.36
C SER A 57 4.35 4.26 8.53
N GLU A 58 3.21 4.97 8.41
CA GLU A 58 2.83 6.01 9.35
C GLU A 58 3.32 5.48 10.66
N THR A 59 4.37 6.08 11.23
CA THR A 59 4.84 5.67 12.54
C THR A 59 3.64 5.97 13.39
N TRP A 60 2.74 5.00 13.43
CA TRP A 60 1.52 5.09 14.17
C TRP A 60 1.94 5.30 15.61
N THR A 61 2.12 6.56 15.97
CA THR A 61 2.18 7.01 17.35
C THR A 61 0.76 6.81 17.89
N ALA A 62 0.38 5.54 17.97
CA ALA A 62 -0.87 5.17 18.58
C ALA A 62 -0.86 5.75 19.98
N LYS A 63 -1.89 6.49 20.29
CA LYS A 63 -2.25 6.76 21.68
C LYS A 63 -2.05 5.43 22.43
N LYS A 64 -1.24 5.43 23.49
CA LYS A 64 -1.02 4.21 24.27
C LYS A 64 -2.37 3.78 24.83
N TYR A 65 -2.91 2.72 24.26
CA TYR A 65 -4.15 2.13 24.72
C TYR A 65 -3.89 1.17 25.87
N SER A 66 -4.93 0.83 26.63
CA SER A 66 -4.85 -0.22 27.66
C SER A 66 -4.40 -1.55 27.04
N GLY A 67 -3.68 -2.39 27.77
CA GLY A 67 -3.14 -3.64 27.24
C GLY A 67 -4.14 -4.57 26.57
N SER A 68 -5.42 -4.52 26.95
CA SER A 68 -6.49 -5.30 26.29
C SER A 68 -6.81 -4.76 24.89
N VAL A 69 -6.81 -3.43 24.72
CA VAL A 69 -7.04 -2.78 23.41
C VAL A 69 -5.84 -3.00 22.50
N ASP A 70 -4.62 -2.85 23.02
CA ASP A 70 -3.39 -3.10 22.26
C ASP A 70 -3.30 -4.54 21.76
N LYS A 71 -3.72 -5.51 22.57
CA LYS A 71 -3.80 -6.91 22.14
C LYS A 71 -4.77 -7.09 20.97
N LYS A 72 -5.95 -6.43 21.00
CA LYS A 72 -6.91 -6.46 19.89
C LYS A 72 -6.34 -5.79 18.64
N ILE A 73 -5.70 -4.63 18.76
CA ILE A 73 -5.01 -3.94 17.65
C ILE A 73 -3.94 -4.84 17.03
N THR A 74 -3.13 -5.48 17.86
CA THR A 74 -2.07 -6.40 17.38
C THR A 74 -2.68 -7.60 16.67
N LYS A 75 -3.76 -8.18 17.20
CA LYS A 75 -4.50 -9.27 16.55
C LYS A 75 -5.08 -8.83 15.20
N PHE A 76 -5.67 -7.62 15.14
CA PHE A 76 -6.15 -7.04 13.89
C PHE A 76 -5.03 -6.87 12.87
N LYS A 77 -3.91 -6.24 13.25
CA LYS A 77 -2.74 -6.07 12.38
C LYS A 77 -2.20 -7.41 11.85
N ARG A 78 -2.22 -8.45 12.67
CA ARG A 78 -1.84 -9.81 12.26
C ARG A 78 -2.82 -10.36 11.23
N ALA A 79 -4.15 -10.20 11.44
CA ALA A 79 -5.17 -10.62 10.50
C ALA A 79 -5.04 -9.91 9.14
N ILE A 80 -4.76 -8.60 9.13
CA ILE A 80 -4.48 -7.85 7.89
C ILE A 80 -3.26 -8.42 7.17
N ARG A 81 -2.15 -8.65 7.86
CA ARG A 81 -0.91 -9.19 7.26
C ARG A 81 -1.08 -10.60 6.71
N SER A 82 -1.92 -11.42 7.35
CA SER A 82 -2.23 -12.78 6.87
C SER A 82 -3.35 -12.84 5.81
N GLY A 83 -3.88 -11.68 5.37
CA GLY A 83 -4.96 -11.64 4.38
C GLY A 83 -6.33 -12.05 4.92
N SER A 84 -6.49 -12.24 6.25
CA SER A 84 -7.74 -12.70 6.86
C SER A 84 -8.74 -11.56 7.07
N SER A 85 -9.46 -11.16 6.01
CA SER A 85 -10.48 -10.09 6.05
C SER A 85 -11.61 -10.40 7.05
N LYS A 86 -12.05 -11.66 7.11
CA LYS A 86 -13.11 -12.10 8.04
C LYS A 86 -12.71 -11.86 9.50
N THR A 87 -11.51 -12.28 9.90
CA THR A 87 -11.01 -12.08 11.26
C THR A 87 -10.83 -10.61 11.59
N ALA A 88 -10.25 -9.83 10.67
CA ALA A 88 -10.07 -8.38 10.84
C ALA A 88 -11.41 -7.68 11.01
N ARG A 89 -12.41 -8.03 10.18
CA ARG A 89 -13.78 -7.49 10.29
C ARG A 89 -14.41 -7.79 11.62
N LEU A 90 -14.35 -9.04 12.10
CA LEU A 90 -14.94 -9.43 13.39
C LEU A 90 -14.36 -8.61 14.55
N ILE A 91 -13.05 -8.36 14.55
CA ILE A 91 -12.39 -7.54 15.58
C ILE A 91 -12.89 -6.10 15.50
N LEU A 92 -12.95 -5.52 14.30
CA LEU A 92 -13.29 -4.12 14.11
C LEU A 92 -14.77 -3.82 14.27
N SER A 93 -15.64 -4.82 14.05
CA SER A 93 -17.09 -4.72 14.23
C SER A 93 -17.53 -4.87 15.70
N ASP A 94 -16.60 -5.17 16.62
CA ASP A 94 -16.91 -5.26 18.05
C ASP A 94 -17.19 -3.86 18.62
N PRO A 95 -18.45 -3.56 19.08
CA PRO A 95 -18.80 -2.24 19.58
C PRO A 95 -17.93 -1.81 20.76
N SER A 96 -17.61 -2.76 21.67
CA SER A 96 -16.78 -2.48 22.84
C SER A 96 -15.35 -2.07 22.47
N PHE A 97 -14.86 -2.55 21.34
CA PHE A 97 -13.56 -2.17 20.80
C PHE A 97 -13.62 -0.79 20.13
N LYS A 98 -14.68 -0.53 19.33
CA LYS A 98 -14.90 0.76 18.66
C LYS A 98 -14.93 1.92 19.69
N TYR A 99 -15.70 1.77 20.76
CA TYR A 99 -15.81 2.80 21.81
C TYR A 99 -14.50 3.16 22.53
N LYS A 100 -13.53 2.25 22.51
CA LYS A 100 -12.22 2.45 23.16
C LYS A 100 -11.20 3.12 22.26
N LEU A 101 -11.47 3.21 20.96
CA LEU A 101 -10.60 3.84 19.98
C LEU A 101 -10.98 5.30 19.76
N THR A 102 -10.01 6.12 19.40
CA THR A 102 -10.30 7.43 18.82
C THR A 102 -10.90 7.23 17.43
N GLU A 103 -11.66 8.22 16.96
CA GLU A 103 -12.24 8.19 15.61
C GLU A 103 -11.16 8.05 14.54
N SER A 104 -10.05 8.76 14.67
CA SER A 104 -8.90 8.65 13.77
C SER A 104 -8.30 7.25 13.75
N ASP A 105 -8.07 6.63 14.91
CA ASP A 105 -7.50 5.27 14.96
C ASP A 105 -8.47 4.22 14.42
N TYR A 106 -9.76 4.38 14.70
CA TYR A 106 -10.78 3.51 14.12
C TYR A 106 -10.83 3.65 12.61
N GLY A 107 -10.81 4.88 12.09
CA GLY A 107 -10.75 5.16 10.66
C GLY A 107 -9.52 4.55 9.97
N ARG A 108 -8.35 4.63 10.61
CA ARG A 108 -7.13 4.00 10.09
C ARG A 108 -7.24 2.47 10.00
N LEU A 109 -7.82 1.84 11.01
CA LEU A 109 -8.04 0.38 10.97
C LEU A 109 -9.08 0.03 9.91
N ALA A 110 -10.16 0.81 9.79
CA ALA A 110 -11.18 0.64 8.77
C ALA A 110 -10.59 0.79 7.35
N GLY A 111 -9.69 1.75 7.14
CA GLY A 111 -9.02 1.94 5.86
C GLY A 111 -8.15 0.75 5.46
N ARG A 112 -7.38 0.19 6.40
CA ARG A 112 -6.61 -1.03 6.14
C ARG A 112 -7.50 -2.23 5.82
N LEU A 113 -8.64 -2.35 6.47
CA LEU A 113 -9.62 -3.40 6.18
C LEU A 113 -10.26 -3.19 4.81
N SER A 114 -10.62 -1.95 4.45
CA SER A 114 -11.13 -1.59 3.13
C SER A 114 -10.15 -1.99 2.03
N TYR A 115 -8.87 -1.62 2.19
CA TYR A 115 -7.84 -1.97 1.24
C TYR A 115 -7.64 -3.49 1.12
N LEU A 116 -7.71 -4.23 2.22
CA LEU A 116 -7.64 -5.69 2.19
C LEU A 116 -8.82 -6.29 1.41
N TYR A 117 -10.04 -5.79 1.62
CA TYR A 117 -11.20 -6.23 0.84
C TYR A 117 -11.05 -5.91 -0.64
N TYR A 118 -10.51 -4.73 -0.97
CA TYR A 118 -10.21 -4.35 -2.35
C TYR A 118 -9.25 -5.34 -3.02
N THR A 119 -8.15 -5.69 -2.36
CA THR A 119 -7.16 -6.65 -2.89
C THR A 119 -7.70 -8.07 -3.01
N ASN A 120 -8.66 -8.43 -2.18
CA ASN A 120 -9.37 -9.72 -2.25
C ASN A 120 -10.49 -9.75 -3.30
N GLY A 121 -10.80 -8.62 -3.97
CA GLY A 121 -11.88 -8.52 -4.94
C GLY A 121 -13.29 -8.35 -4.32
N GLU A 122 -13.38 -8.14 -3.02
CA GLU A 122 -14.64 -7.97 -2.27
C GLU A 122 -15.05 -6.48 -2.27
N PHE A 123 -15.35 -5.92 -3.45
CA PHE A 123 -15.46 -4.47 -3.67
C PHE A 123 -16.58 -3.79 -2.88
N GLU A 124 -17.72 -4.43 -2.68
CA GLU A 124 -18.83 -3.88 -1.88
C GLU A 124 -18.43 -3.71 -0.41
N LEU A 125 -17.74 -4.70 0.15
CA LEU A 125 -17.22 -4.61 1.52
C LEU A 125 -16.08 -3.59 1.60
N ALA A 126 -15.22 -3.53 0.58
CA ALA A 126 -14.18 -2.51 0.50
C ALA A 126 -14.79 -1.10 0.51
N LYS A 127 -15.85 -0.86 -0.25
CA LYS A 127 -16.54 0.42 -0.33
C LYS A 127 -17.18 0.80 1.01
N LYS A 128 -17.87 -0.16 1.65
CA LYS A 128 -18.49 0.05 2.97
C LYS A 128 -17.47 0.51 4.02
N TRP A 129 -16.34 -0.19 4.12
CA TRP A 129 -15.28 0.17 5.08
C TRP A 129 -14.47 1.39 4.65
N GLY A 130 -14.38 1.61 3.35
CA GLY A 130 -13.76 2.79 2.76
C GLY A 130 -14.48 4.08 3.11
N PHE A 131 -15.80 4.10 3.11
CA PHE A 131 -16.58 5.26 3.57
C PHE A 131 -16.29 5.58 5.03
N VAL A 132 -16.36 4.58 5.92
CA VAL A 132 -16.05 4.77 7.35
C VAL A 132 -14.65 5.35 7.54
N ALA A 133 -13.70 4.91 6.74
CA ALA A 133 -12.32 5.36 6.83
C ALA A 133 -12.11 6.76 6.20
N SER A 134 -12.79 7.07 5.10
CA SER A 134 -12.69 8.37 4.45
C SER A 134 -13.31 9.49 5.29
N ASP A 135 -14.40 9.22 6.00
CA ASP A 135 -15.02 10.16 6.93
C ASP A 135 -14.06 10.56 8.07
N ALA A 136 -13.21 9.61 8.49
CA ALA A 136 -12.15 9.89 9.46
C ALA A 136 -10.84 10.40 8.81
N ASN A 137 -10.86 10.79 7.55
CA ASN A 137 -9.69 11.23 6.77
C ASN A 137 -8.51 10.24 6.82
N SER A 138 -8.78 8.93 6.84
CA SER A 138 -7.75 7.91 6.79
C SER A 138 -7.16 7.81 5.38
N GLU A 139 -5.86 7.97 5.28
CA GLU A 139 -5.12 7.84 4.02
C GLU A 139 -5.42 6.51 3.30
N TYR A 140 -5.37 5.38 4.02
CA TYR A 140 -5.73 4.08 3.46
C TYR A 140 -7.18 4.00 2.98
N GLY A 141 -8.11 4.67 3.68
CA GLY A 141 -9.50 4.75 3.27
C GLY A 141 -9.69 5.55 1.99
N LEU A 142 -9.09 6.73 1.94
CA LEU A 142 -9.11 7.59 0.77
C LEU A 142 -8.48 6.89 -0.44
N TRP A 143 -7.36 6.21 -0.24
CA TRP A 143 -6.69 5.42 -1.27
C TRP A 143 -7.59 4.30 -1.80
N ALA A 144 -8.18 3.50 -0.91
CA ALA A 144 -9.07 2.42 -1.30
C ALA A 144 -10.30 2.93 -2.07
N MET A 145 -10.90 4.05 -1.62
CA MET A 145 -12.03 4.68 -2.32
C MET A 145 -11.62 5.21 -3.69
N GLY A 146 -10.45 5.86 -3.80
CA GLY A 146 -9.92 6.31 -5.08
C GLY A 146 -9.77 5.17 -6.08
N LEU A 147 -9.20 4.04 -5.66
CA LEU A 147 -9.04 2.84 -6.50
C LEU A 147 -10.39 2.21 -6.87
N LEU A 148 -11.36 2.16 -5.95
CA LEU A 148 -12.70 1.63 -6.21
C LEU A 148 -13.44 2.45 -7.27
N TYR A 149 -13.43 3.77 -7.13
CA TYR A 149 -14.06 4.65 -8.12
C TYR A 149 -13.32 4.63 -9.47
N PHE A 150 -11.99 4.51 -9.46
CA PHE A 150 -11.23 4.32 -10.68
C PHE A 150 -11.65 3.04 -11.42
N LYS A 151 -11.81 1.93 -10.68
CA LYS A 151 -12.28 0.67 -11.24
C LYS A 151 -13.72 0.76 -11.80
N GLU A 152 -14.57 1.58 -11.17
CA GLU A 152 -15.94 1.85 -11.64
C GLU A 152 -15.98 2.87 -12.81
N GLU A 153 -14.82 3.28 -13.35
CA GLU A 153 -14.67 4.31 -14.39
C GLU A 153 -15.23 5.69 -13.99
N LYS A 154 -15.45 5.92 -12.70
CA LYS A 154 -15.87 7.19 -12.12
C LYS A 154 -14.65 8.05 -11.80
N PHE A 155 -14.00 8.53 -12.84
CA PHE A 155 -12.68 9.21 -12.72
C PHE A 155 -12.74 10.53 -11.94
N LYS A 156 -13.86 11.27 -11.99
CA LYS A 156 -14.03 12.51 -11.22
C LYS A 156 -14.01 12.24 -9.73
N GLU A 157 -14.76 11.25 -9.28
CA GLU A 157 -14.83 10.81 -7.89
C GLU A 157 -13.48 10.24 -7.44
N SER A 158 -12.86 9.41 -8.25
CA SER A 158 -11.53 8.87 -8.00
C SER A 158 -10.50 10.00 -7.76
N THR A 159 -10.44 10.97 -8.67
CA THR A 159 -9.55 12.13 -8.55
C THR A 159 -9.80 12.93 -7.28
N LYS A 160 -11.07 13.08 -6.86
CA LYS A 160 -11.42 13.76 -5.61
C LYS A 160 -10.77 13.08 -4.39
N TYR A 161 -10.86 11.75 -4.30
CA TYR A 161 -10.25 11.01 -3.18
C TYR A 161 -8.72 11.08 -3.20
N PHE A 162 -8.08 10.91 -4.34
CA PHE A 162 -6.63 11.05 -4.44
C PHE A 162 -6.15 12.48 -4.14
N SER A 163 -6.89 13.51 -4.55
CA SER A 163 -6.56 14.90 -4.22
C SER A 163 -6.67 15.18 -2.72
N GLN A 164 -7.56 14.51 -2.00
CA GLN A 164 -7.64 14.63 -0.54
C GLN A 164 -6.40 14.06 0.14
N ILE A 165 -5.82 12.97 -0.36
CA ILE A 165 -4.56 12.40 0.16
C ILE A 165 -3.43 13.42 0.04
N LEU A 166 -3.28 14.03 -1.13
CA LEU A 166 -2.23 15.05 -1.35
C LEU A 166 -2.38 16.24 -0.38
N LYS A 167 -3.60 16.67 -0.10
CA LYS A 167 -3.84 17.73 0.90
C LYS A 167 -3.45 17.31 2.31
N LEU A 168 -3.72 16.06 2.70
CA LEU A 168 -3.31 15.53 4.01
C LEU A 168 -1.79 15.48 4.15
N GLU A 169 -1.08 15.07 3.13
CA GLU A 169 0.39 15.06 3.11
C GLU A 169 0.96 16.47 3.24
N GLN A 170 0.40 17.46 2.53
CA GLN A 170 0.82 18.87 2.65
C GLN A 170 0.65 19.41 4.07
N ILE A 171 -0.49 19.14 4.71
CA ILE A 171 -0.77 19.56 6.09
C ILE A 171 0.21 18.87 7.07
N ASN A 172 0.48 17.58 6.88
CA ASN A 172 1.40 16.83 7.74
C ASN A 172 2.85 17.32 7.59
N ASN A 173 3.26 17.70 6.39
CA ASN A 173 4.58 18.24 6.13
C ASN A 173 4.73 19.66 6.71
N ALA A 174 3.74 20.52 6.59
CA ALA A 174 3.74 21.85 7.21
C ALA A 174 3.90 21.78 8.74
N ARG A 175 3.22 20.84 9.41
CA ARG A 175 3.32 20.63 10.86
C ARG A 175 4.67 20.06 11.34
N LYS A 176 5.48 19.50 10.46
CA LYS A 176 6.83 18.99 10.80
C LYS A 176 7.89 20.07 10.71
N THR A 177 7.60 21.21 10.07
CA THR A 177 8.51 22.33 9.88
C THR A 177 8.32 23.46 10.91
N GLU A 178 7.31 23.37 11.75
CA GLU A 178 7.07 24.22 12.94
C GLU A 178 7.63 23.52 14.21
#